data_119caf49e1d52d0d67e9d3ea59542d4f
#
_entry.id   119caf49e1d52d0d67e9d3ea59542d4f
#
_cell.length_a   1.000
_cell.length_b   1.000
_cell.length_c   1.000
_cell.angle_alpha   90.00
_cell.angle_beta   90.00
_cell.angle_gamma   90.00
#
_symmetry.space_group_name_H-M   'P 1'
#
loop_
_entity.id
_entity.type
_entity.pdbx_description
1 polymer ?
#
loop_
_entity_poly.entity_id
_entity_poly.type
_entity_poly.pdbx_seq_one_letter_code
_entity_poly.pdbx_strand_id
1 'polypeptide(L)' 'MSKIVIKERRHMMTISYNKLWKLMIDKNINKTKLREEAGVSSNAMAKLGKNESVQLEVLAKICKTLDCNIEDVCEILFEE' A
#
# COMPACT_ATOMS: atom_id res chain seq x y z
N MET A 1 -14.05 -28.82 1.61
CA MET A 1 -14.35 -27.94 1.74
C MET A 1 -13.83 -27.28 2.69
N SER A 2 -13.49 -26.35 2.65
CA SER A 2 -12.86 -25.81 3.60
C SER A 2 -13.72 -25.24 4.51
N LYS A 3 -13.44 -25.15 5.71
CA LYS A 3 -14.12 -24.64 6.52
C LYS A 3 -13.58 -23.44 6.95
N ILE A 4 -14.17 -22.38 7.02
CA ILE A 4 -13.66 -21.17 7.49
C ILE A 4 -13.79 -21.15 8.95
N VAL A 5 -12.66 -21.09 9.60
CA VAL A 5 -12.64 -21.03 11.01
C VAL A 5 -12.38 -19.64 11.44
N ILE A 6 -13.29 -19.03 12.12
CA ILE A 6 -13.09 -17.67 12.55
C ILE A 6 -12.59 -17.64 13.93
N LYS A 7 -11.41 -17.10 14.13
CA LYS A 7 -10.86 -17.00 15.37
C LYS A 7 -10.98 -15.70 15.76
N GLU A 8 -11.83 -15.37 16.58
CA GLU A 8 -11.99 -14.16 16.80
C GLU A 8 -11.02 -13.48 17.40
N ARG A 9 -10.18 -13.81 17.99
CA ARG A 9 -9.34 -13.12 18.57
C ARG A 9 -8.30 -12.99 18.06
N ARG A 10 -7.86 -12.89 17.57
CA ARG A 10 -6.73 -12.87 17.27
C ARG A 10 -6.23 -12.60 16.12
N HIS A 11 -6.70 -12.27 15.22
CA HIS A 11 -6.07 -12.03 14.09
C HIS A 11 -5.80 -10.66 13.93
N MET A 12 -4.64 -10.18 14.07
CA MET A 12 -4.21 -8.85 13.77
C MET A 12 -3.82 -8.82 12.34
N MET A 13 -4.22 -7.79 11.65
CA MET A 13 -3.89 -7.61 10.27
C MET A 13 -3.26 -6.26 10.11
N THR A 14 -2.16 -6.18 9.43
CA THR A 14 -1.44 -4.94 9.19
C THR A 14 -1.20 -4.77 7.72
N ILE A 15 -1.39 -3.58 7.21
CA ILE A 15 -1.07 -3.27 5.82
C ILE A 15 0.32 -2.69 5.79
N SER A 16 1.15 -3.17 4.90
CA SER A 16 2.51 -2.68 4.77
C SER A 16 2.72 -2.13 3.39
N TYR A 17 3.35 -0.97 3.29
CA TYR A 17 3.70 -0.36 2.02
C TYR A 17 5.23 -0.34 1.82
N ASN A 18 5.93 -1.21 2.53
CA ASN A 18 7.38 -1.26 2.41
C ASN A 18 7.84 -1.51 0.98
N LYS A 19 7.09 -2.30 0.24
CA LYS A 19 7.44 -2.56 -1.14
C LYS A 19 7.38 -1.29 -1.98
N LEU A 20 6.42 -0.44 -1.68
CA LEU A 20 6.30 0.84 -2.38
C LEU A 20 7.54 1.69 -2.15
N TRP A 21 8.00 1.77 -0.88
CA TRP A 21 9.16 2.60 -0.59
C TRP A 21 10.39 2.09 -1.29
N LYS A 22 10.57 0.77 -1.36
CA LYS A 22 11.70 0.20 -2.05
C LYS A 22 11.63 0.45 -3.55
N LEU A 23 10.43 0.33 -4.11
CA LEU A 23 10.24 0.56 -5.54
C LEU A 23 10.54 2.01 -5.88
N MET A 24 10.15 2.93 -5.01
CA MET A 24 10.45 4.34 -5.24
C MET A 24 11.94 4.61 -5.24
N ILE A 25 12.68 3.95 -4.36
CA ILE A 25 14.13 4.09 -4.34
C ILE A 25 14.71 3.55 -5.66
N ASP A 26 14.24 2.41 -6.10
CA ASP A 26 14.73 1.82 -7.33
C ASP A 26 14.44 2.70 -8.54
N LYS A 27 13.32 3.39 -8.53
CA LYS A 27 12.94 4.24 -9.64
C LYS A 27 13.39 5.67 -9.44
N ASN A 28 14.05 5.93 -8.32
CA ASN A 28 14.62 7.25 -8.04
C ASN A 28 13.54 8.33 -8.04
N ILE A 29 12.44 8.08 -7.35
CA ILE A 29 11.36 9.04 -7.26
C ILE A 29 11.07 9.30 -5.79
N ASN A 30 10.87 10.53 -5.39
CA ASN A 30 10.56 10.85 -4.01
C ASN A 30 9.05 10.98 -3.81
N LYS A 31 8.64 11.13 -2.56
CA LYS A 31 7.21 11.16 -2.25
C LYS A 31 6.48 12.33 -2.86
N THR A 32 7.09 13.49 -2.89
CA THR A 32 6.48 14.67 -3.47
C THR A 32 6.22 14.47 -4.95
N LYS A 33 7.21 13.92 -5.65
CA LYS A 33 7.09 13.70 -7.06
C LYS A 33 6.03 12.64 -7.34
N LEU A 34 6.03 11.57 -6.56
CA LEU A 34 5.03 10.53 -6.74
C LEU A 34 3.63 11.10 -6.53
N ARG A 35 3.46 11.88 -5.48
CA ARG A 35 2.16 12.47 -5.19
C ARG A 35 1.67 13.33 -6.34
N GLU A 36 2.56 14.14 -6.87
CA GLU A 36 2.20 15.04 -7.96
C GLU A 36 1.89 14.28 -9.23
N GLU A 37 2.70 13.31 -9.56
CA GLU A 37 2.50 12.58 -10.80
C GLU A 37 1.31 11.63 -10.75
N ALA A 38 1.06 11.04 -9.61
CA ALA A 38 -0.06 10.14 -9.47
C ALA A 38 -1.37 10.89 -9.22
N GLY A 39 -1.28 12.15 -8.82
CA GLY A 39 -2.48 12.92 -8.54
C GLY A 39 -3.17 12.48 -7.26
N VAL A 40 -2.40 12.11 -6.24
CA VAL A 40 -3.00 11.72 -4.98
C VAL A 40 -2.83 12.82 -3.96
N SER A 41 -3.68 12.85 -2.96
CA SER A 41 -3.67 13.94 -2.00
C SER A 41 -2.56 13.78 -1.00
N SER A 42 -2.20 14.88 -0.34
CA SER A 42 -1.22 14.84 0.73
C SER A 42 -1.70 13.96 1.87
N ASN A 43 -3.00 13.97 2.12
CA ASN A 43 -3.58 13.17 3.16
C ASN A 43 -3.41 11.67 2.86
N ALA A 44 -3.60 11.27 1.60
CA ALA A 44 -3.40 9.88 1.21
C ALA A 44 -1.94 9.49 1.38
N MET A 45 -1.01 10.36 1.00
CA MET A 45 0.41 10.05 1.17
C MET A 45 0.76 9.91 2.65
N ALA A 46 0.16 10.74 3.51
CA ALA A 46 0.42 10.65 4.93
C ALA A 46 -0.06 9.31 5.49
N LYS A 47 -1.21 8.82 5.01
CA LYS A 47 -1.73 7.54 5.45
C LYS A 47 -0.81 6.40 5.01
N LEU A 48 -0.28 6.48 3.80
CA LEU A 48 0.66 5.46 3.34
C LEU A 48 1.89 5.42 4.25
N GLY A 49 2.35 6.57 4.69
CA GLY A 49 3.50 6.62 5.57
C GLY A 49 3.25 6.04 6.94
N LYS A 50 1.97 5.91 7.33
CA LYS A 50 1.61 5.34 8.61
C LYS A 50 1.08 3.93 8.49
N ASN A 51 1.16 3.34 7.33
CA ASN A 51 0.63 2.00 7.06
C ASN A 51 -0.88 1.92 7.33
N GLU A 52 -1.57 3.00 7.00
CA GLU A 52 -3.02 3.04 7.15
C GLU A 52 -3.68 2.74 5.82
N SER A 53 -4.92 2.32 5.85
CA SER A 53 -5.64 2.01 4.62
C SER A 53 -5.90 3.25 3.82
N VAL A 54 -5.84 3.11 2.51
CA VAL A 54 -6.25 4.17 1.60
C VAL A 54 -7.23 3.55 0.62
N GLN A 55 -7.91 4.37 -0.13
CA GLN A 55 -8.82 3.85 -1.12
C GLN A 55 -8.06 3.12 -2.21
N LEU A 56 -8.65 2.09 -2.74
CA LEU A 56 -8.02 1.31 -3.79
C LEU A 56 -7.67 2.18 -4.99
N GLU A 57 -8.49 3.19 -5.25
CA GLU A 57 -8.21 4.10 -6.35
C GLU A 57 -6.88 4.81 -6.18
N VAL A 58 -6.51 5.15 -4.95
CA VAL A 58 -5.21 5.77 -4.68
C VAL A 58 -4.10 4.82 -5.09
N LEU A 59 -4.24 3.55 -4.72
CA LEU A 59 -3.22 2.55 -5.06
C LEU A 59 -3.17 2.34 -6.57
N ALA A 60 -4.31 2.38 -7.24
CA ALA A 60 -4.35 2.22 -8.68
C ALA A 60 -3.61 3.35 -9.38
N LYS A 61 -3.77 4.57 -8.89
CA LYS A 61 -3.08 5.72 -9.47
C LYS A 61 -1.56 5.61 -9.27
N ILE A 62 -1.15 5.14 -8.12
CA ILE A 62 0.27 4.94 -7.84
C ILE A 62 0.83 3.85 -8.74
N CYS A 63 0.11 2.75 -8.91
CA CYS A 63 0.55 1.67 -9.75
C CYS A 63 0.70 2.14 -11.20
N LYS A 64 -0.21 2.95 -11.67
CA LYS A 64 -0.13 3.46 -13.01
C LYS A 64 1.11 4.34 -13.18
N THR A 65 1.36 5.20 -12.21
CA THR A 65 2.50 6.10 -12.26
C THR A 65 3.83 5.33 -12.24
N LEU A 66 3.90 4.26 -11.45
CA LEU A 66 5.12 3.50 -11.33
C LEU A 66 5.18 2.30 -12.26
N ASP A 67 4.13 2.11 -13.07
CA ASP A 67 4.08 1.03 -14.05
C ASP A 67 4.26 -0.32 -13.36
N CYS A 68 3.43 -0.60 -12.40
CA CYS A 68 3.52 -1.83 -11.63
C CYS A 68 2.13 -2.27 -11.19
N ASN A 69 2.07 -3.36 -10.47
CA ASN A 69 0.81 -3.88 -9.97
C ASN A 69 0.69 -3.68 -8.47
N ILE A 70 -0.49 -3.92 -7.94
CA ILE A 70 -0.75 -3.66 -6.54
C ILE A 70 0.15 -4.49 -5.63
N GLU A 71 0.50 -5.68 -6.05
CA GLU A 71 1.36 -6.53 -5.24
C GLU A 71 2.78 -5.98 -5.13
N ASP A 72 3.12 -5.03 -5.98
CA ASP A 72 4.44 -4.39 -5.92
C ASP A 72 4.47 -3.21 -4.98
N VAL A 73 3.32 -2.77 -4.49
CA VAL A 73 3.27 -1.59 -3.64
C VAL A 73 2.77 -1.89 -2.24
N CYS A 74 2.01 -2.94 -2.03
CA CYS A 74 1.52 -3.21 -0.69
C CYS A 74 1.36 -4.69 -0.44
N GLU A 75 1.25 -5.04 0.82
CA GLU A 75 0.95 -6.40 1.19
C GLU A 75 0.22 -6.40 2.51
N ILE A 76 -0.53 -7.43 2.77
CA ILE A 76 -1.27 -7.57 3.99
C ILE A 76 -0.59 -8.62 4.84
N LEU A 77 -0.25 -8.25 6.06
CA LEU A 77 0.44 -9.13 6.96
C LEU A 77 -0.51 -9.56 8.05
N PHE A 78 -0.48 -10.83 8.37
CA PHE A 78 -1.33 -11.36 9.40
C PHE A 78 -0.49 -11.84 10.55
N GLU A 79 -0.91 -11.55 11.77
CA GLU A 79 -0.20 -12.04 12.90
C GLU A 79 -0.99 -13.11 13.54
N GLU A 80 -0.34 -14.07 14.11
CA GLU A 80 -1.03 -15.12 14.74
C GLU A 80 -0.90 -15.14 16.19
#